data_232e12aff9286438e0840f1bd0053bce
#
_entry.id   232e12aff9286438e0840f1bd0053bce
#
_cell.length_a   1.000
_cell.length_b   1.000
_cell.length_c   1.000
_cell.angle_alpha   90.00
_cell.angle_beta   90.00
_cell.angle_gamma   90.00
#
_symmetry.space_group_name_H-M   'P 1'
#
loop_
_entity.id
_entity.type
_entity.pdbx_description
1 polymer ?
#
loop_
_entity_poly.entity_id
_entity_poly.type
_entity_poly.pdbx_seq_one_letter_code
_entity_poly.pdbx_strand_id
1 'polypeptide(L)'
;QLVELRLKSIEEQAKEKVAKEKQELKEYRSDLNEAIGKTFQLKDSAKTRLLDLATKREENGLYGVDNLYYQAMNDPEKATKLLMFLTNEEEYNKQVSEKRARETELKTMKTIKIVSKGKGSNLNINNRTEERDNNTFNVADMLSNI
;
A
#
# COMPACT_ATOMS: atom_id res chain seq x y z
N GLN A 1 -2.32 -6.88 53.68
CA GLN A 1 -3.65 -6.37 53.28
C GLN A 1 -3.56 -5.13 52.39
N LEU A 2 -2.86 -4.05 52.74
CA LEU A 2 -2.77 -2.81 51.96
C LEU A 2 -2.00 -2.99 50.65
N VAL A 3 -0.94 -3.81 50.66
CA VAL A 3 -0.14 -4.15 49.47
C VAL A 3 -0.92 -5.04 48.53
N GLU A 4 -1.68 -5.99 49.03
CA GLU A 4 -2.53 -6.88 48.22
C GLU A 4 -3.66 -6.13 47.54
N LEU A 5 -4.28 -5.16 48.22
CA LEU A 5 -5.30 -4.28 47.63
C LEU A 5 -4.73 -3.42 46.50
N ARG A 6 -3.50 -2.90 46.70
CA ARG A 6 -2.83 -2.13 45.63
C ARG A 6 -2.47 -2.99 44.41
N LEU A 7 -1.96 -4.20 44.65
CA LEU A 7 -1.66 -5.14 43.56
C LEU A 7 -2.91 -5.50 42.75
N LYS A 8 -4.02 -5.83 43.45
CA LYS A 8 -5.29 -6.08 42.76
C LYS A 8 -5.79 -4.89 41.93
N SER A 9 -5.70 -3.68 42.46
CA SER A 9 -6.07 -2.46 41.74
C SER A 9 -5.20 -2.25 40.52
N ILE A 10 -3.89 -2.49 40.59
CA ILE A 10 -2.97 -2.40 39.46
C ILE A 10 -3.29 -3.45 38.38
N GLU A 11 -3.59 -4.69 38.83
CA GLU A 11 -3.99 -5.77 37.89
C GLU A 11 -5.32 -5.46 37.20
N GLU A 12 -6.31 -4.93 37.90
CA GLU A 12 -7.59 -4.53 37.35
C GLU A 12 -7.41 -3.39 36.32
N GLN A 13 -6.65 -2.36 36.68
CA GLN A 13 -6.36 -1.26 35.75
C GLN A 13 -5.60 -1.73 34.51
N ALA A 14 -4.66 -2.66 34.66
CA ALA A 14 -3.93 -3.25 33.54
C ALA A 14 -4.88 -4.04 32.62
N LYS A 15 -5.80 -4.83 33.19
CA LYS A 15 -6.81 -5.58 32.44
C LYS A 15 -7.77 -4.65 31.70
N GLU A 16 -8.25 -3.61 32.36
CA GLU A 16 -9.10 -2.59 31.73
C GLU A 16 -8.40 -1.90 30.56
N LYS A 17 -7.15 -1.51 30.78
CA LYS A 17 -6.35 -0.87 29.72
C LYS A 17 -6.18 -1.78 28.50
N VAL A 18 -5.82 -3.03 28.71
CA VAL A 18 -5.69 -4.01 27.63
C VAL A 18 -7.01 -4.25 26.91
N ALA A 19 -8.11 -4.35 27.65
CA ALA A 19 -9.44 -4.53 27.08
C ALA A 19 -9.85 -3.32 26.21
N LYS A 20 -9.56 -2.11 26.68
CA LYS A 20 -9.83 -0.86 25.97
C LYS A 20 -8.99 -0.76 24.70
N GLU A 21 -7.68 -1.00 24.77
CA GLU A 21 -6.80 -1.02 23.60
C GLU A 21 -7.25 -2.04 22.56
N LYS A 22 -7.68 -3.23 22.99
CA LYS A 22 -8.21 -4.26 22.10
C LYS A 22 -9.51 -3.83 21.42
N GLN A 23 -10.38 -3.15 22.12
CA GLN A 23 -11.62 -2.63 21.56
C GLN A 23 -11.35 -1.51 20.56
N GLU A 24 -10.51 -0.54 20.91
CA GLU A 24 -10.11 0.56 20.02
C GLU A 24 -9.45 0.03 18.73
N LEU A 25 -8.59 -0.98 18.85
CA LEU A 25 -7.95 -1.61 17.69
C LEU A 25 -8.97 -2.33 16.79
N LYS A 26 -9.98 -2.97 17.39
CA LYS A 26 -11.06 -3.63 16.64
C LYS A 26 -11.92 -2.62 15.87
N GLU A 27 -12.26 -1.50 16.49
CA GLU A 27 -13.00 -0.40 15.88
C GLU A 27 -12.17 0.21 14.73
N TYR A 28 -10.92 0.54 14.97
CA TYR A 28 -10.01 1.03 13.94
C TYR A 28 -9.89 0.07 12.75
N ARG A 29 -9.77 -1.23 13.00
CA ARG A 29 -9.74 -2.24 11.93
C ARG A 29 -11.03 -2.26 11.12
N SER A 30 -12.18 -2.06 11.76
CA SER A 30 -13.47 -1.98 11.08
C SER A 30 -13.56 -0.75 10.20
N ASP A 31 -13.18 0.40 10.72
CA ASP A 31 -13.21 1.67 9.99
C ASP A 31 -12.24 1.66 8.79
N LEU A 32 -11.04 1.11 8.99
CA LEU A 32 -10.07 0.93 7.93
C LEU A 32 -10.57 -0.03 6.84
N ASN A 33 -11.24 -1.11 7.23
CA ASN A 33 -11.84 -2.06 6.30
C ASN A 33 -12.93 -1.41 5.43
N GLU A 34 -13.75 -0.55 6.03
CA GLU A 34 -14.77 0.22 5.32
C GLU A 34 -14.12 1.25 4.37
N ALA A 35 -13.11 1.99 4.85
CA ALA A 35 -12.38 2.97 4.06
C ALA A 35 -11.69 2.32 2.85
N ILE A 36 -11.04 1.17 3.03
CA ILE A 36 -10.42 0.42 1.92
C ILE A 36 -11.50 0.03 0.89
N GLY A 37 -12.65 -0.45 1.33
CA GLY A 37 -13.73 -0.85 0.43
C GLY A 37 -14.34 0.30 -0.36
N LYS A 38 -14.34 1.52 0.20
CA LYS A 38 -14.83 2.73 -0.48
C LYS A 38 -13.80 3.31 -1.45
N THR A 39 -12.52 3.17 -1.13
CA THR A 39 -11.43 3.84 -1.87
C THR A 39 -10.84 2.96 -2.96
N PHE A 40 -10.78 1.64 -2.75
CA PHE A 40 -10.06 0.72 -3.62
C PHE A 40 -10.88 -0.53 -3.94
N GLN A 41 -10.72 -1.02 -5.17
CA GLN A 41 -11.21 -2.35 -5.57
C GLN A 41 -10.08 -3.37 -5.43
N LEU A 42 -9.88 -3.86 -4.21
CA LEU A 42 -8.83 -4.83 -3.91
C LEU A 42 -9.40 -6.25 -3.80
N LYS A 43 -8.57 -7.23 -4.15
CA LYS A 43 -8.83 -8.64 -3.83
C LYS A 43 -8.79 -8.84 -2.31
N ASP A 44 -9.56 -9.79 -1.79
CA ASP A 44 -9.66 -10.06 -0.35
C ASP A 44 -8.30 -10.31 0.31
N SER A 45 -7.39 -11.00 -0.38
CA SER A 45 -6.03 -11.24 0.12
C SER A 45 -5.22 -9.95 0.31
N ALA A 46 -5.30 -9.01 -0.63
CA ALA A 46 -4.64 -7.72 -0.54
C ALA A 46 -5.26 -6.85 0.57
N LYS A 47 -6.59 -6.86 0.66
CA LYS A 47 -7.32 -6.16 1.72
C LYS A 47 -6.94 -6.67 3.10
N THR A 48 -6.92 -8.00 3.28
CA THR A 48 -6.51 -8.62 4.54
C THR A 48 -5.08 -8.25 4.91
N ARG A 49 -4.16 -8.26 3.93
CA ARG A 49 -2.76 -7.87 4.16
C ARG A 49 -2.64 -6.43 4.65
N LEU A 50 -3.36 -5.47 4.04
CA LEU A 50 -3.36 -4.07 4.50
C LEU A 50 -3.89 -3.93 5.92
N LEU A 51 -4.99 -4.61 6.23
CA LEU A 51 -5.58 -4.62 7.57
C LEU A 51 -4.61 -5.20 8.60
N ASP A 52 -3.92 -6.28 8.26
CA ASP A 52 -2.95 -6.93 9.14
C ASP A 52 -1.72 -6.05 9.38
N LEU A 53 -1.18 -5.41 8.33
CA LEU A 53 -0.09 -4.45 8.47
C LEU A 53 -0.41 -3.30 9.44
N ALA A 54 -1.65 -2.82 9.41
CA ALA A 54 -2.08 -1.70 10.25
C ALA A 54 -2.49 -2.11 11.68
N THR A 55 -2.86 -3.38 11.91
CA THR A 55 -3.51 -3.79 13.17
C THR A 55 -2.88 -4.96 13.88
N LYS A 56 -1.91 -5.65 13.26
CA LYS A 56 -1.17 -6.73 13.90
C LYS A 56 0.24 -6.27 14.28
N ARG A 57 0.65 -6.59 15.50
CA ARG A 57 2.04 -6.42 15.94
C ARG A 57 2.87 -7.60 15.46
N GLU A 58 4.07 -7.30 15.01
CA GLU A 58 5.08 -8.28 14.65
C GLU A 58 5.90 -8.72 15.88
N GLU A 59 6.84 -9.64 15.71
CA GLU A 59 7.67 -10.19 16.79
C GLU A 59 8.47 -9.12 17.54
N ASN A 60 8.84 -8.04 16.88
CA ASN A 60 9.54 -6.89 17.47
C ASN A 60 8.61 -5.93 18.24
N GLY A 61 7.31 -6.23 18.33
CA GLY A 61 6.30 -5.44 19.03
C GLY A 61 5.77 -4.22 18.25
N LEU A 62 6.31 -3.92 17.07
CA LEU A 62 5.83 -2.85 16.18
C LEU A 62 4.72 -3.38 15.27
N TYR A 63 3.89 -2.48 14.77
CA TYR A 63 2.97 -2.81 13.68
C TYR A 63 3.72 -2.99 12.37
N GLY A 64 3.19 -3.79 11.46
CA GLY A 64 3.82 -4.01 10.16
C GLY A 64 4.01 -2.70 9.36
N VAL A 65 3.07 -1.76 9.47
CA VAL A 65 3.18 -0.43 8.86
C VAL A 65 4.36 0.38 9.40
N ASP A 66 4.67 0.28 10.70
CA ASP A 66 5.81 0.97 11.29
C ASP A 66 7.12 0.40 10.75
N ASN A 67 7.21 -0.92 10.63
CA ASN A 67 8.37 -1.59 10.05
C ASN A 67 8.59 -1.17 8.58
N LEU A 68 7.52 -1.10 7.78
CA LEU A 68 7.60 -0.62 6.40
C LEU A 68 8.04 0.84 6.34
N TYR A 69 7.53 1.68 7.23
CA TYR A 69 7.93 3.08 7.32
C TYR A 69 9.43 3.22 7.62
N TYR A 70 9.93 2.50 8.63
CA TYR A 70 11.37 2.51 8.95
C TYR A 70 12.24 2.01 7.80
N GLN A 71 11.81 0.95 7.13
CA GLN A 71 12.52 0.44 5.95
C GLN A 71 12.54 1.46 4.81
N ALA A 72 11.40 2.10 4.55
CA ALA A 72 11.31 3.14 3.52
C ALA A 72 12.19 4.35 3.85
N MET A 73 12.23 4.79 5.10
CA MET A 73 13.04 5.95 5.52
C MET A 73 14.54 5.67 5.49
N ASN A 74 14.97 4.42 5.55
CA ASN A 74 16.38 4.02 5.40
C ASN A 74 16.85 3.97 3.94
N ASP A 75 15.93 4.05 2.99
CA ASP A 75 16.21 4.11 1.55
C ASP A 75 15.86 5.51 1.04
N PRO A 76 16.86 6.34 0.62
CA PRO A 76 16.59 7.72 0.21
C PRO A 76 15.57 7.86 -0.93
N GLU A 77 15.55 6.92 -1.88
CA GLU A 77 14.62 6.95 -2.99
C GLU A 77 13.19 6.67 -2.52
N LYS A 78 13.01 5.66 -1.68
CA LYS A 78 11.71 5.32 -1.08
C LYS A 78 11.23 6.40 -0.13
N ALA A 79 12.12 6.94 0.71
CA ALA A 79 11.82 8.05 1.61
C ALA A 79 11.31 9.26 0.84
N THR A 80 11.95 9.64 -0.25
CA THR A 80 11.53 10.76 -1.08
C THR A 80 10.15 10.53 -1.69
N LYS A 81 9.88 9.34 -2.21
CA LYS A 81 8.55 8.98 -2.76
C LYS A 81 7.47 9.04 -1.69
N LEU A 82 7.74 8.49 -0.51
CA LEU A 82 6.80 8.48 0.61
C LEU A 82 6.52 9.91 1.09
N LEU A 83 7.55 10.73 1.29
CA LEU A 83 7.40 12.11 1.71
C LEU A 83 6.64 12.95 0.68
N MET A 84 6.93 12.76 -0.61
CA MET A 84 6.21 13.44 -1.69
C MET A 84 4.73 13.05 -1.70
N PHE A 85 4.40 11.77 -1.54
CA PHE A 85 3.03 11.28 -1.46
C PHE A 85 2.28 11.89 -0.26
N LEU A 86 2.90 11.89 0.93
CA LEU A 86 2.28 12.40 2.16
C LEU A 86 2.11 13.91 2.19
N THR A 87 2.98 14.66 1.50
CA THR A 87 2.96 16.14 1.51
C THR A 87 2.22 16.73 0.31
N ASN A 88 2.21 16.04 -0.82
CA ASN A 88 1.60 16.51 -2.06
C ASN A 88 1.19 15.32 -2.95
N GLU A 89 0.12 14.65 -2.55
CA GLU A 89 -0.41 13.46 -3.23
C GLU A 89 -0.75 13.74 -4.71
N GLU A 90 -1.33 14.90 -5.01
CA GLU A 90 -1.74 15.25 -6.37
C GLU A 90 -0.53 15.35 -7.31
N GLU A 91 0.52 16.06 -6.89
CA GLU A 91 1.75 16.18 -7.67
C GLU A 91 2.49 14.84 -7.79
N TYR A 92 2.50 14.03 -6.72
CA TYR A 92 3.06 12.68 -6.76
C TYR A 92 2.37 11.82 -7.83
N ASN A 93 1.04 11.77 -7.82
CA ASN A 93 0.25 11.01 -8.78
C ASN A 93 0.45 11.49 -10.22
N LYS A 94 0.54 12.79 -10.44
CA LYS A 94 0.85 13.39 -11.73
C LYS A 94 2.21 12.92 -12.26
N GLN A 95 3.26 13.04 -11.45
CA GLN A 95 4.62 12.64 -11.84
C GLN A 95 4.73 11.14 -12.10
N VAL A 96 4.07 10.29 -11.30
CA VAL A 96 4.03 8.85 -11.51
C VAL A 96 3.33 8.50 -12.83
N SER A 97 2.20 9.14 -13.13
CA SER A 97 1.47 8.91 -14.38
C SER A 97 2.26 9.36 -15.62
N GLU A 98 2.90 10.52 -15.57
CA GLU A 98 3.78 11.01 -16.62
C GLU A 98 4.97 10.07 -16.88
N LYS A 99 5.61 9.58 -15.81
CA LYS A 99 6.71 8.63 -15.92
C LYS A 99 6.26 7.34 -16.59
N ARG A 100 5.11 6.78 -16.19
CA ARG A 100 4.53 5.57 -16.81
C ARG A 100 4.20 5.78 -18.27
N ALA A 101 3.61 6.93 -18.64
CA ALA A 101 3.34 7.26 -20.04
C ALA A 101 4.62 7.27 -20.87
N ARG A 102 5.66 7.95 -20.44
CA ARG A 102 6.98 7.98 -21.10
C ARG A 102 7.61 6.58 -21.25
N GLU A 103 7.54 5.75 -20.20
CA GLU A 103 8.04 4.38 -20.26
C GLU A 103 7.27 3.51 -21.26
N THR A 104 5.95 3.69 -21.35
CA THR A 104 5.10 2.99 -22.31
C THR A 104 5.43 3.42 -23.73
N GLU A 105 5.59 4.72 -23.98
CA GLU A 105 6.00 5.25 -25.29
C GLU A 105 7.35 4.68 -25.72
N LEU A 106 8.34 4.67 -24.81
CA LEU A 106 9.66 4.11 -25.09
C LEU A 106 9.61 2.61 -25.41
N LYS A 107 8.79 1.84 -24.69
CA LYS A 107 8.58 0.41 -24.99
C LYS A 107 7.93 0.21 -26.35
N THR A 108 6.91 1.00 -26.68
CA THR A 108 6.22 0.95 -27.97
C THR A 108 7.18 1.31 -29.10
N MET A 109 7.98 2.36 -28.97
CA MET A 109 8.99 2.74 -29.97
C MET A 109 10.05 1.66 -30.17
N LYS A 110 10.49 0.98 -29.10
CA LYS A 110 11.44 -0.15 -29.21
C LYS A 110 10.80 -1.31 -29.96
N THR A 111 9.55 -1.63 -29.70
CA THR A 111 8.83 -2.69 -30.38
C THR A 111 8.65 -2.38 -31.87
N ILE A 112 8.25 -1.15 -32.21
CA ILE A 112 8.13 -0.71 -33.63
C ILE A 112 9.48 -0.81 -34.33
N LYS A 113 10.60 -0.39 -33.71
CA LYS A 113 11.93 -0.50 -34.32
C LYS A 113 12.37 -1.94 -34.55
N ILE A 114 11.98 -2.88 -33.70
CA ILE A 114 12.25 -4.32 -33.89
C ILE A 114 11.45 -4.86 -35.08
N VAL A 115 10.17 -4.52 -35.16
CA VAL A 115 9.28 -4.97 -36.26
C VAL A 115 9.71 -4.37 -37.60
N SER A 116 10.13 -3.11 -37.65
CA SER A 116 10.59 -2.46 -38.86
C SER A 116 11.94 -2.97 -39.41
N LYS A 117 12.78 -3.60 -38.55
CA LYS A 117 14.04 -4.25 -38.94
C LYS A 117 13.84 -5.70 -39.44
N GLY A 118 12.74 -6.34 -39.13
CA GLY A 118 12.35 -7.66 -39.62
C GLY A 118 11.63 -7.53 -40.94
N LYS A 119 12.29 -7.77 -42.07
CA LYS A 119 11.67 -7.84 -43.41
C LYS A 119 10.55 -8.87 -43.40
N GLY A 120 9.33 -8.39 -43.63
CA GLY A 120 8.26 -9.13 -44.29
C GLY A 120 7.60 -10.25 -43.49
N SER A 121 6.57 -9.90 -42.71
CA SER A 121 5.38 -10.73 -42.61
C SER A 121 4.20 -9.85 -42.19
N ASN A 122 3.07 -10.05 -42.90
CA ASN A 122 1.79 -9.43 -42.63
C ASN A 122 1.37 -9.66 -41.19
N LEU A 123 1.52 -8.69 -40.31
CA LEU A 123 0.90 -8.72 -38.98
C LEU A 123 -0.42 -7.96 -39.06
N ASN A 124 -1.50 -8.73 -39.08
CA ASN A 124 -2.85 -8.27 -38.87
C ASN A 124 -2.96 -7.76 -37.44
N ILE A 125 -2.78 -6.46 -37.23
CA ILE A 125 -2.96 -5.83 -35.93
C ILE A 125 -4.47 -5.70 -35.72
N ASN A 126 -5.05 -6.72 -35.07
CA ASN A 126 -6.35 -6.55 -34.43
C ASN A 126 -6.18 -5.56 -33.30
N ASN A 127 -6.56 -4.31 -33.56
CA ASN A 127 -6.76 -3.28 -32.54
C ASN A 127 -7.86 -3.74 -31.58
N ARG A 128 -7.49 -4.49 -30.56
CA ARG A 128 -8.31 -4.61 -29.36
C ARG A 128 -7.89 -3.47 -28.45
N THR A 129 -8.55 -2.35 -28.59
CA THR A 129 -8.59 -1.29 -27.59
C THR A 129 -9.29 -1.87 -26.36
N GLU A 130 -8.53 -2.47 -25.46
CA GLU A 130 -8.99 -2.62 -24.09
C GLU A 130 -8.97 -1.22 -23.48
N GLU A 131 -10.14 -0.63 -23.33
CA GLU A 131 -10.36 0.48 -22.42
C GLU A 131 -9.92 0.02 -21.02
N ARG A 132 -8.68 0.33 -20.67
CA ARG A 132 -8.23 0.24 -19.30
C ARG A 132 -8.69 1.51 -18.59
N ASP A 133 -9.67 1.34 -17.73
CA ASP A 133 -10.04 2.35 -16.74
C ASP A 133 -8.76 2.87 -16.05
N ASN A 134 -8.41 4.12 -16.38
CA ASN A 134 -7.17 4.80 -15.96
C ASN A 134 -7.18 5.24 -14.49
N ASN A 135 -8.00 4.62 -13.62
CA ASN A 135 -8.19 5.11 -12.25
C ASN A 135 -7.95 4.07 -11.15
N THR A 136 -7.27 2.98 -11.43
CA THR A 136 -6.86 2.05 -10.38
C THR A 136 -5.45 2.37 -9.92
N PHE A 137 -5.35 3.16 -8.85
CA PHE A 137 -4.13 3.27 -8.05
C PHE A 137 -3.79 1.87 -7.51
N ASN A 138 -2.76 1.26 -8.07
CA ASN A 138 -2.40 -0.10 -7.68
C ASN A 138 -1.47 -0.06 -6.46
N VAL A 139 -2.08 -0.13 -5.28
CA VAL A 139 -1.35 -0.22 -4.01
C VAL A 139 -0.43 -1.45 -3.97
N ALA A 140 -0.75 -2.51 -4.71
CA ALA A 140 0.12 -3.68 -4.84
C ALA A 140 1.44 -3.35 -5.53
N ASP A 141 1.46 -2.43 -6.51
CA ASP A 141 2.68 -1.98 -7.15
C ASP A 141 3.54 -1.11 -6.22
N MET A 142 2.92 -0.41 -5.29
CA MET A 142 3.63 0.35 -4.27
C MET A 142 4.29 -0.58 -3.23
N LEU A 143 3.61 -1.68 -2.87
CA LEU A 143 4.09 -2.65 -1.88
C LEU A 143 5.04 -3.70 -2.48
N SER A 144 4.99 -3.99 -3.77
CA SER A 144 5.90 -4.94 -4.43
C SER A 144 7.26 -4.32 -4.78
N ASN A 145 7.38 -2.99 -4.74
CA ASN A 145 8.61 -2.26 -4.96
C ASN A 145 9.24 -1.72 -3.66
N ILE A 146 8.68 -2.10 -2.51
CA ILE A 146 9.26 -1.96 -1.17
C ILE A 146 9.80 -3.33 -0.70
#